data_de46492702d49b18930be1365d566db9
#
_entry.id   de46492702d49b18930be1365d566db9
#
_cell.length_a   1.000
_cell.length_b   1.000
_cell.length_c   1.000
_cell.angle_alpha   90.00
_cell.angle_beta   90.00
_cell.angle_gamma   90.00
#
_symmetry.space_group_name_H-M   'P 1'
#
loop_
_entity.id
_entity.type
_entity.pdbx_description
1 polymer ?
#
loop_
_entity_poly.entity_id
_entity_poly.type
_entity_poly.pdbx_seq_one_letter_code
_entity_poly.pdbx_strand_id
1 'polypeptide(L)'
;HLFHFSGSACSQKLRIFFNIKKINWNSHVINLIKQEQFSKWFLGINPRGLVPTLVHDGDVHIESNEIMAYLDGVYKDNKLFPIDLIDEINKDLAFEDSLHHDLRRLTFRYIIPHALGKKNPSTIDAKEKFEGTIQGKADENKSKEILFWKNHYQNGITDDEIIESANKFKNIYENFNNI
;
A
#
# COMPACT_ATOMS: atom_id res chain seq x y z
N HIS A 1 6.51 -10.24 -12.03
CA HIS A 1 5.73 -9.08 -12.50
C HIS A 1 5.31 -8.23 -11.30
N LEU A 2 5.74 -6.97 -11.25
CA LEU A 2 5.32 -6.03 -10.21
C LEU A 2 4.38 -4.97 -10.80
N PHE A 3 3.17 -4.94 -10.31
CA PHE A 3 2.19 -3.88 -10.57
C PHE A 3 2.37 -2.78 -9.53
N HIS A 4 2.73 -1.58 -9.97
CA HIS A 4 3.18 -0.53 -9.07
C HIS A 4 2.85 0.88 -9.60
N PHE A 5 3.02 1.89 -8.74
CA PHE A 5 2.96 3.30 -9.12
C PHE A 5 4.14 4.06 -8.54
N SER A 6 4.73 4.97 -9.30
CA SER A 6 5.93 5.71 -8.88
C SER A 6 5.71 6.53 -7.61
N GLY A 7 4.54 7.16 -7.48
CA GLY A 7 4.16 7.98 -6.33
C GLY A 7 3.61 7.22 -5.12
N SER A 8 3.58 5.89 -5.15
CA SER A 8 3.18 5.07 -3.99
C SER A 8 4.38 4.74 -3.12
N ALA A 9 4.34 5.11 -1.84
CA ALA A 9 5.40 4.81 -0.87
C ALA A 9 5.65 3.30 -0.75
N CYS A 10 4.58 2.48 -0.62
CA CYS A 10 4.69 1.02 -0.57
C CYS A 10 5.30 0.43 -1.85
N SER A 11 4.95 0.99 -3.03
CA SER A 11 5.58 0.56 -4.28
C SER A 11 7.05 0.96 -4.35
N GLN A 12 7.42 2.12 -3.82
CA GLN A 12 8.80 2.57 -3.73
C GLN A 12 9.61 1.65 -2.81
N LYS A 13 9.07 1.27 -1.67
CA LYS A 13 9.66 0.31 -0.73
C LYS A 13 10.05 -0.99 -1.44
N LEU A 14 9.13 -1.58 -2.23
CA LEU A 14 9.44 -2.79 -2.99
C LEU A 14 10.49 -2.58 -4.08
N ARG A 15 10.45 -1.47 -4.80
CA ARG A 15 11.50 -1.18 -5.81
C ARG A 15 12.89 -1.07 -5.17
N ILE A 16 12.98 -0.46 -3.98
CA ILE A 16 14.23 -0.41 -3.21
C ILE A 16 14.65 -1.83 -2.80
N PHE A 17 13.71 -2.63 -2.27
CA PHE A 17 13.95 -4.02 -1.89
C PHE A 17 14.49 -4.85 -3.08
N PHE A 18 13.85 -4.78 -4.25
CA PHE A 18 14.33 -5.47 -5.45
C PHE A 18 15.77 -5.06 -5.84
N ASN A 19 16.08 -3.77 -5.74
CA ASN A 19 17.43 -3.28 -6.02
C ASN A 19 18.47 -3.83 -5.03
N ILE A 20 18.16 -3.82 -3.71
CA ILE A 20 19.05 -4.36 -2.68
C ILE A 20 19.28 -5.85 -2.88
N LYS A 21 18.22 -6.60 -3.19
CA LYS A 21 18.26 -8.05 -3.45
C LYS A 21 18.78 -8.40 -4.83
N LYS A 22 18.99 -7.41 -5.72
CA LYS A 22 19.36 -7.60 -7.13
C LYS A 22 18.37 -8.50 -7.90
N ILE A 23 17.09 -8.44 -7.56
CA ILE A 23 16.04 -9.20 -8.22
C ILE A 23 15.65 -8.51 -9.52
N ASN A 24 15.72 -9.24 -10.65
CA ASN A 24 15.16 -8.78 -11.91
C ASN A 24 13.64 -8.93 -11.92
N TRP A 25 12.93 -7.91 -12.38
CA TRP A 25 11.48 -7.89 -12.39
C TRP A 25 10.90 -7.17 -13.60
N ASN A 26 9.68 -7.52 -13.97
CA ASN A 26 8.91 -6.85 -15.02
C ASN A 26 8.02 -5.79 -14.41
N SER A 27 8.16 -4.55 -14.88
CA SER A 27 7.45 -3.38 -14.41
C SER A 27 6.09 -3.23 -15.12
N HIS A 28 5.01 -3.12 -14.33
CA HIS A 28 3.66 -2.80 -14.80
C HIS A 28 3.14 -1.58 -14.04
N VAL A 29 3.17 -0.42 -14.68
CA VAL A 29 2.72 0.82 -14.05
C VAL A 29 1.20 0.89 -14.04
N ILE A 30 0.61 1.04 -12.87
CA ILE A 30 -0.83 1.25 -12.66
C ILE A 30 -1.07 2.75 -12.41
N ASN A 31 -1.79 3.40 -13.30
CA ASN A 31 -2.04 4.83 -13.18
C ASN A 31 -3.12 5.12 -12.13
N LEU A 32 -2.70 5.41 -10.90
CA LEU A 32 -3.60 5.71 -9.78
C LEU A 32 -4.38 7.02 -9.98
N ILE A 33 -3.83 7.97 -10.74
CA ILE A 33 -4.50 9.24 -11.04
C ILE A 33 -5.72 8.99 -11.94
N LYS A 34 -5.56 8.11 -12.94
CA LYS A 34 -6.65 7.67 -13.82
C LYS A 34 -7.55 6.59 -13.19
N GLN A 35 -7.31 6.25 -11.93
CA GLN A 35 -8.05 5.21 -11.19
C GLN A 35 -8.00 3.82 -11.85
N GLU A 36 -6.91 3.51 -12.55
CA GLU A 36 -6.72 2.23 -13.25
C GLU A 36 -6.74 1.02 -12.31
N GLN A 37 -6.36 1.21 -11.04
CA GLN A 37 -6.44 0.19 -10.00
C GLN A 37 -7.87 -0.30 -9.72
N PHE A 38 -8.90 0.40 -10.22
CA PHE A 38 -10.30 0.00 -10.11
C PHE A 38 -10.87 -0.56 -11.42
N SER A 39 -10.02 -0.73 -12.44
CA SER A 39 -10.43 -1.43 -13.66
C SER A 39 -10.74 -2.91 -13.36
N LYS A 40 -11.68 -3.49 -14.11
CA LYS A 40 -12.07 -4.90 -13.92
C LYS A 40 -10.89 -5.87 -14.03
N TRP A 41 -9.96 -5.59 -14.96
CA TRP A 41 -8.79 -6.44 -15.16
C TRP A 41 -7.84 -6.40 -13.96
N PHE A 42 -7.59 -5.20 -13.38
CA PHE A 42 -6.70 -5.11 -12.22
C PHE A 42 -7.37 -5.61 -10.93
N LEU A 43 -8.67 -5.35 -10.74
CA LEU A 43 -9.44 -5.93 -9.64
C LEU A 43 -9.47 -7.46 -9.71
N GLY A 44 -9.39 -8.05 -10.92
CA GLY A 44 -9.25 -9.49 -11.09
C GLY A 44 -7.91 -10.04 -10.60
N ILE A 45 -6.85 -9.20 -10.54
CA ILE A 45 -5.55 -9.54 -9.96
C ILE A 45 -5.55 -9.22 -8.46
N ASN A 46 -5.92 -7.98 -8.11
CA ASN A 46 -5.98 -7.53 -6.72
C ASN A 46 -7.34 -6.88 -6.39
N PRO A 47 -8.25 -7.60 -5.76
CA PRO A 47 -9.59 -7.10 -5.41
C PRO A 47 -9.58 -5.88 -4.48
N ARG A 48 -8.50 -5.65 -3.74
CA ARG A 48 -8.33 -4.40 -2.94
C ARG A 48 -8.16 -3.18 -3.83
N GLY A 49 -7.71 -3.33 -5.08
CA GLY A 49 -7.41 -2.20 -5.95
C GLY A 49 -6.30 -1.32 -5.38
N LEU A 50 -5.26 -1.94 -4.85
CA LEU A 50 -4.09 -1.28 -4.27
C LEU A 50 -2.81 -1.71 -4.98
N VAL A 51 -1.80 -0.87 -4.90
CA VAL A 51 -0.43 -1.18 -5.34
C VAL A 51 0.51 -1.01 -4.15
N PRO A 52 1.59 -1.80 -4.07
CA PRO A 52 2.06 -2.78 -5.05
C PRO A 52 1.30 -4.11 -5.02
N THR A 53 1.34 -4.82 -6.15
CA THR A 53 0.90 -6.20 -6.27
C THR A 53 1.97 -6.98 -7.03
N LEU A 54 2.41 -8.10 -6.50
CA LEU A 54 3.38 -8.98 -7.14
C LEU A 54 2.65 -10.19 -7.72
N VAL A 55 2.99 -10.55 -8.96
CA VAL A 55 2.68 -11.87 -9.52
C VAL A 55 4.00 -12.60 -9.74
N HIS A 56 4.19 -13.71 -9.05
CA HIS A 56 5.38 -14.54 -9.11
C HIS A 56 4.97 -16.00 -9.30
N ASP A 57 5.44 -16.61 -10.39
CA ASP A 57 5.13 -17.98 -10.81
C ASP A 57 3.62 -18.32 -10.87
N GLY A 58 2.80 -17.32 -11.22
CA GLY A 58 1.34 -17.45 -11.30
C GLY A 58 0.59 -17.09 -10.02
N ASP A 59 1.28 -16.99 -8.90
CA ASP A 59 0.69 -16.61 -7.62
C ASP A 59 0.68 -15.10 -7.40
N VAL A 60 -0.41 -14.60 -6.86
CA VAL A 60 -0.60 -13.18 -6.54
C VAL A 60 -0.29 -12.93 -5.08
N HIS A 61 0.64 -12.01 -4.84
CA HIS A 61 1.01 -11.53 -3.51
C HIS A 61 0.66 -10.05 -3.38
N ILE A 62 0.06 -9.70 -2.27
CA ILE A 62 -0.30 -8.33 -1.90
C ILE A 62 0.30 -8.01 -0.54
N GLU A 63 0.16 -6.75 -0.09
CA GLU A 63 0.80 -6.20 1.09
C GLU A 63 2.34 -6.16 0.97
N SER A 64 2.89 -4.95 0.95
CA SER A 64 4.30 -4.75 0.65
C SER A 64 5.24 -5.47 1.63
N ASN A 65 4.88 -5.54 2.91
CA ASN A 65 5.68 -6.21 3.93
C ASN A 65 5.66 -7.73 3.75
N GLU A 66 4.49 -8.31 3.45
CA GLU A 66 4.35 -9.73 3.15
C GLU A 66 5.09 -10.13 1.87
N ILE A 67 5.03 -9.28 0.84
CA ILE A 67 5.78 -9.48 -0.41
C ILE A 67 7.28 -9.50 -0.15
N MET A 68 7.80 -8.57 0.67
CA MET A 68 9.23 -8.55 1.02
C MET A 68 9.66 -9.81 1.78
N ALA A 69 8.89 -10.21 2.79
CA ALA A 69 9.17 -11.42 3.56
C ALA A 69 9.13 -12.69 2.68
N TYR A 70 8.14 -12.80 1.78
CA TYR A 70 8.04 -13.89 0.82
C TYR A 70 9.27 -13.94 -0.09
N LEU A 71 9.62 -12.81 -0.71
CA LEU A 71 10.76 -12.75 -1.64
C LEU A 71 12.11 -12.98 -0.95
N ASP A 72 12.25 -12.55 0.31
CA ASP A 72 13.46 -12.84 1.09
C ASP A 72 13.61 -14.33 1.40
N GLY A 73 12.50 -15.04 1.52
CA GLY A 73 12.47 -16.49 1.63
C GLY A 73 12.83 -17.23 0.34
N VAL A 74 12.39 -16.67 -0.83
CA VAL A 74 12.68 -17.23 -2.16
C VAL A 74 14.12 -16.95 -2.59
N TYR A 75 14.54 -15.68 -2.51
CA TYR A 75 15.88 -15.22 -2.88
C TYR A 75 16.77 -15.16 -1.64
N LYS A 76 17.50 -16.24 -1.39
CA LYS A 76 18.27 -16.44 -0.14
C LYS A 76 19.53 -15.59 -0.02
N ASP A 77 20.02 -15.08 -1.13
CA ASP A 77 21.19 -14.20 -1.13
C ASP A 77 20.86 -12.84 -0.52
N ASN A 78 21.81 -12.28 0.22
CA ASN A 78 21.64 -10.99 0.90
C ASN A 78 20.35 -10.91 1.73
N LYS A 79 20.27 -11.79 2.74
CA LYS A 79 19.06 -11.94 3.57
C LYS A 79 18.76 -10.67 4.37
N LEU A 80 17.54 -10.13 4.21
CA LEU A 80 17.07 -8.91 4.88
C LEU A 80 16.12 -9.20 6.05
N PHE A 81 15.65 -10.45 6.18
CA PHE A 81 14.83 -10.93 7.30
C PHE A 81 15.59 -12.05 8.03
N PRO A 82 16.73 -11.74 8.72
CA PRO A 82 17.48 -12.73 9.47
C PRO A 82 16.67 -13.21 10.68
N ILE A 83 16.78 -14.49 11.01
CA ILE A 83 15.93 -15.14 12.01
C ILE A 83 16.14 -14.59 13.42
N ASP A 84 17.34 -14.16 13.73
CA ASP A 84 17.76 -13.58 15.00
C ASP A 84 17.18 -12.18 15.26
N LEU A 85 16.75 -11.46 14.20
CA LEU A 85 16.14 -10.13 14.27
C LEU A 85 14.66 -10.14 13.83
N ILE A 86 14.06 -11.29 13.58
CA ILE A 86 12.75 -11.38 12.95
C ILE A 86 11.63 -10.72 13.77
N ASP A 87 11.69 -10.84 15.10
CA ASP A 87 10.67 -10.26 15.98
C ASP A 87 10.77 -8.71 16.01
N GLU A 88 11.99 -8.18 16.01
CA GLU A 88 12.23 -6.74 15.94
C GLU A 88 11.77 -6.18 14.58
N ILE A 89 12.16 -6.83 13.49
CA ILE A 89 11.74 -6.45 12.12
C ILE A 89 10.21 -6.47 12.01
N ASN A 90 9.55 -7.52 12.47
CA ASN A 90 8.10 -7.62 12.43
C ASN A 90 7.41 -6.51 13.24
N LYS A 91 7.98 -6.15 14.39
CA LYS A 91 7.49 -5.02 15.20
C LYS A 91 7.61 -3.69 14.45
N ASP A 92 8.74 -3.44 13.80
CA ASP A 92 8.98 -2.22 13.03
C ASP A 92 8.09 -2.14 11.79
N LEU A 93 7.90 -3.27 11.09
CA LEU A 93 6.99 -3.35 9.94
C LEU A 93 5.53 -3.12 10.36
N ALA A 94 5.09 -3.69 11.48
CA ALA A 94 3.75 -3.46 12.00
C ALA A 94 3.55 -2.00 12.43
N PHE A 95 4.59 -1.37 12.98
CA PHE A 95 4.57 0.05 13.30
C PHE A 95 4.47 0.90 12.03
N GLU A 96 5.27 0.61 11.00
CA GLU A 96 5.21 1.29 9.71
C GLU A 96 3.82 1.15 9.07
N ASP A 97 3.22 -0.04 9.05
CA ASP A 97 1.88 -0.26 8.54
C ASP A 97 0.83 0.58 9.28
N SER A 98 0.98 0.78 10.58
CA SER A 98 0.07 1.60 11.39
C SER A 98 0.03 3.07 10.96
N LEU A 99 1.06 3.55 10.27
CA LEU A 99 1.20 4.94 9.81
C LEU A 99 0.62 5.19 8.41
N HIS A 100 0.24 4.15 7.67
CA HIS A 100 -0.21 4.29 6.27
C HIS A 100 -1.43 5.19 6.12
N HIS A 101 -2.39 5.14 7.06
CA HIS A 101 -3.55 6.02 7.03
C HIS A 101 -3.18 7.48 7.28
N ASP A 102 -2.29 7.74 8.22
CA ASP A 102 -1.81 9.09 8.55
C ASP A 102 -1.02 9.68 7.37
N LEU A 103 -0.12 8.88 6.77
CA LEU A 103 0.60 9.27 5.55
C LEU A 103 -0.38 9.57 4.40
N ARG A 104 -1.42 8.76 4.24
CA ARG A 104 -2.44 8.95 3.21
C ARG A 104 -3.20 10.27 3.42
N ARG A 105 -3.62 10.59 4.66
CA ARG A 105 -4.28 11.86 5.01
C ARG A 105 -3.42 13.05 4.62
N LEU A 106 -2.16 13.08 5.03
CA LEU A 106 -1.22 14.16 4.72
C LEU A 106 -0.97 14.29 3.22
N THR A 107 -0.79 13.16 2.52
CA THR A 107 -0.56 13.12 1.07
C THR A 107 -1.76 13.67 0.30
N PHE A 108 -2.97 13.26 0.63
CA PHE A 108 -4.18 13.68 -0.08
C PHE A 108 -4.61 15.11 0.28
N ARG A 109 -4.19 15.63 1.43
CA ARG A 109 -4.44 17.03 1.79
C ARG A 109 -3.50 18.01 1.10
N TYR A 110 -2.21 17.68 1.04
CA TYR A 110 -1.16 18.65 0.67
C TYR A 110 -0.47 18.38 -0.67
N ILE A 111 -0.38 17.13 -1.10
CA ILE A 111 0.42 16.76 -2.27
C ILE A 111 -0.47 16.46 -3.47
N ILE A 112 -1.58 15.76 -3.27
CA ILE A 112 -2.49 15.38 -4.35
C ILE A 112 -3.54 16.47 -4.54
N PRO A 113 -3.64 17.10 -5.73
CA PRO A 113 -4.70 18.06 -6.00
C PRO A 113 -6.08 17.47 -5.66
N HIS A 114 -6.90 18.24 -4.96
CA HIS A 114 -8.20 17.78 -4.45
C HIS A 114 -9.08 17.11 -5.53
N ALA A 115 -9.08 17.65 -6.74
CA ALA A 115 -9.84 17.08 -7.87
C ALA A 115 -9.35 15.67 -8.28
N LEU A 116 -8.05 15.39 -8.11
CA LEU A 116 -7.45 14.09 -8.42
C LEU A 116 -7.50 13.11 -7.23
N GLY A 117 -7.61 13.63 -6.02
CA GLY A 117 -7.71 12.85 -4.79
C GLY A 117 -9.08 12.22 -4.58
N LYS A 118 -10.14 12.86 -5.05
CA LYS A 118 -11.51 12.35 -4.92
C LYS A 118 -11.72 11.15 -5.86
N LYS A 119 -12.16 10.04 -5.28
CA LYS A 119 -12.63 8.89 -6.07
C LYS A 119 -14.07 9.11 -6.49
N ASN A 120 -14.38 8.79 -7.75
CA ASN A 120 -15.75 8.87 -8.25
C ASN A 120 -16.63 7.85 -7.49
N PRO A 121 -17.84 8.22 -7.01
CA PRO A 121 -18.75 7.29 -6.36
C PRO A 121 -19.01 6.01 -7.17
N SER A 122 -19.21 6.13 -8.48
CA SER A 122 -19.42 4.96 -9.35
C SER A 122 -18.21 4.00 -9.35
N THR A 123 -17.00 4.50 -9.17
CA THR A 123 -15.78 3.69 -9.05
C THR A 123 -15.71 2.97 -7.71
N ILE A 124 -16.12 3.66 -6.64
CA ILE A 124 -16.20 3.06 -5.29
C ILE A 124 -17.26 1.96 -5.27
N ASP A 125 -18.44 2.21 -5.87
CA ASP A 125 -19.53 1.24 -5.99
C ASP A 125 -19.13 0.03 -6.83
N ALA A 126 -18.40 0.24 -7.93
CA ALA A 126 -17.88 -0.84 -8.75
C ALA A 126 -16.92 -1.74 -7.97
N LYS A 127 -16.03 -1.14 -7.17
CA LYS A 127 -15.12 -1.88 -6.28
C LYS A 127 -15.89 -2.64 -5.20
N GLU A 128 -16.92 -2.02 -4.60
CA GLU A 128 -17.75 -2.66 -3.55
C GLU A 128 -18.45 -3.91 -4.09
N LYS A 129 -19.02 -3.81 -5.30
CA LYS A 129 -19.73 -4.90 -5.96
C LYS A 129 -18.84 -5.98 -6.56
N PHE A 130 -17.54 -5.73 -6.70
CA PHE A 130 -16.62 -6.69 -7.28
C PHE A 130 -16.37 -7.85 -6.30
N GLU A 131 -16.79 -9.06 -6.67
CA GLU A 131 -16.63 -10.28 -5.86
C GLU A 131 -15.31 -10.99 -6.21
N GLY A 132 -14.20 -10.37 -5.84
CA GLY A 132 -12.88 -10.97 -6.00
C GLY A 132 -12.40 -11.61 -4.70
N THR A 133 -11.52 -12.62 -4.84
CA THR A 133 -10.87 -13.29 -3.72
C THR A 133 -9.37 -13.05 -3.73
N ILE A 134 -8.74 -13.17 -2.56
CA ILE A 134 -7.29 -13.18 -2.39
C ILE A 134 -6.93 -14.58 -1.94
N GLN A 135 -6.16 -15.30 -2.76
CA GLN A 135 -5.80 -16.71 -2.50
C GLN A 135 -7.03 -17.57 -2.17
N GLY A 136 -8.14 -17.37 -2.91
CA GLY A 136 -9.38 -18.10 -2.73
C GLY A 136 -10.25 -17.68 -1.54
N LYS A 137 -9.86 -16.65 -0.77
CA LYS A 137 -10.61 -16.14 0.38
C LYS A 137 -11.15 -14.73 0.11
N ALA A 138 -12.30 -14.41 0.69
CA ALA A 138 -12.82 -13.05 0.68
C ALA A 138 -11.88 -12.09 1.42
N ASP A 139 -11.71 -10.88 0.88
CA ASP A 139 -10.84 -9.87 1.50
C ASP A 139 -11.56 -9.11 2.62
N GLU A 140 -11.22 -9.38 3.87
CA GLU A 140 -11.78 -8.72 5.05
C GLU A 140 -11.41 -7.22 5.14
N ASN A 141 -10.32 -6.79 4.53
CA ASN A 141 -9.89 -5.39 4.55
C ASN A 141 -10.52 -4.53 3.44
N LYS A 142 -11.22 -5.16 2.49
CA LYS A 142 -11.90 -4.45 1.40
C LYS A 142 -12.91 -3.42 1.92
N SER A 143 -13.69 -3.79 2.93
CA SER A 143 -14.70 -2.91 3.55
C SER A 143 -14.08 -1.66 4.18
N LYS A 144 -12.92 -1.78 4.81
CA LYS A 144 -12.18 -0.66 5.42
C LYS A 144 -11.74 0.34 4.35
N GLU A 145 -11.21 -0.15 3.23
CA GLU A 145 -10.80 0.69 2.09
C GLU A 145 -12.01 1.41 1.45
N ILE A 146 -13.13 0.73 1.29
CA ILE A 146 -14.36 1.31 0.75
C ILE A 146 -14.88 2.40 1.68
N LEU A 147 -14.92 2.14 2.98
CA LEU A 147 -15.36 3.11 3.98
C LEU A 147 -14.48 4.36 3.97
N PHE A 148 -13.15 4.19 3.91
CA PHE A 148 -12.23 5.32 3.79
C PHE A 148 -12.56 6.21 2.59
N TRP A 149 -12.74 5.62 1.41
CA TRP A 149 -13.02 6.39 0.20
C TRP A 149 -14.39 7.04 0.19
N LYS A 150 -15.43 6.39 0.74
CA LYS A 150 -16.76 6.97 0.92
C LYS A 150 -16.70 8.20 1.84
N ASN A 151 -16.03 8.06 2.98
CA ASN A 151 -15.85 9.15 3.93
C ASN A 151 -15.04 10.31 3.31
N HIS A 152 -13.93 9.99 2.64
CA HIS A 152 -13.11 11.01 1.97
C HIS A 152 -13.87 11.76 0.87
N TYR A 153 -14.76 11.08 0.14
CA TYR A 153 -15.60 11.71 -0.86
C TYR A 153 -16.61 12.67 -0.24
N GLN A 154 -17.24 12.28 0.85
CA GLN A 154 -18.31 13.06 1.51
C GLN A 154 -17.76 14.22 2.33
N ASN A 155 -16.77 13.98 3.15
CA ASN A 155 -16.31 14.89 4.21
C ASN A 155 -14.93 15.50 3.93
N GLY A 156 -14.16 14.91 2.99
CA GLY A 156 -12.76 15.28 2.80
C GLY A 156 -11.89 14.77 3.95
N ILE A 157 -10.79 15.48 4.18
CA ILE A 157 -9.89 15.26 5.32
C ILE A 157 -9.93 16.53 6.16
N THR A 158 -10.33 16.41 7.41
CA THR A 158 -10.51 17.54 8.33
C THR A 158 -9.17 18.08 8.83
N ASP A 159 -9.17 19.32 9.34
CA ASP A 159 -7.97 19.91 9.91
C ASP A 159 -7.51 19.16 11.18
N ASP A 160 -8.45 18.67 12.00
CA ASP A 160 -8.15 17.87 13.19
C ASP A 160 -7.45 16.55 12.83
N GLU A 161 -7.93 15.83 11.80
CA GLU A 161 -7.27 14.61 11.30
C GLU A 161 -5.84 14.89 10.79
N ILE A 162 -5.64 16.05 10.18
CA ILE A 162 -4.31 16.47 9.69
C ILE A 162 -3.38 16.80 10.85
N ILE A 163 -3.86 17.55 11.86
CA ILE A 163 -3.07 17.90 13.04
C ILE A 163 -2.67 16.62 13.79
N GLU A 164 -3.61 15.68 13.98
CA GLU A 164 -3.31 14.40 14.60
C GLU A 164 -2.22 13.64 13.85
N SER A 165 -2.39 13.47 12.53
CA SER A 165 -1.45 12.75 11.68
C SER A 165 -0.07 13.43 11.64
N ALA A 166 -0.02 14.75 11.53
CA ALA A 166 1.23 15.52 11.52
C ALA A 166 1.98 15.40 12.86
N ASN A 167 1.26 15.44 13.99
CA ASN A 167 1.86 15.28 15.31
C ASN A 167 2.46 13.89 15.51
N LYS A 168 1.83 12.82 14.99
CA LYS A 168 2.41 11.48 15.00
C LYS A 168 3.76 11.45 14.29
N PHE A 169 3.84 11.97 13.05
CA PHE A 169 5.10 11.99 12.30
C PHE A 169 6.14 12.87 12.96
N LYS A 170 5.75 14.03 13.53
CA LYS A 170 6.65 14.88 14.28
C LYS A 170 7.27 14.14 15.48
N ASN A 171 6.45 13.47 16.28
CA ASN A 171 6.93 12.71 17.45
C ASN A 171 7.88 11.57 17.04
N ILE A 172 7.57 10.87 15.94
CA ILE A 172 8.43 9.81 15.39
C ILE A 172 9.78 10.41 15.00
N TYR A 173 9.78 11.53 14.27
CA TYR A 173 10.99 12.18 13.79
C TYR A 173 11.86 12.69 14.96
N GLU A 174 11.23 13.28 15.99
CA GLU A 174 11.92 13.73 17.19
C GLU A 174 12.57 12.56 17.95
N ASN A 175 11.89 11.41 18.03
CA ASN A 175 12.44 10.22 18.65
C ASN A 175 13.63 9.65 17.87
N PHE A 176 13.59 9.64 16.54
CA PHE A 176 14.72 9.20 15.72
C PHE A 176 15.95 10.09 15.85
N ASN A 177 15.77 11.39 16.08
CA ASN A 177 16.90 12.32 16.29
C ASN A 177 17.56 12.19 17.67
N ASN A 178 16.95 11.45 18.59
CA ASN A 178 17.48 11.23 19.95
C ASN A 178 18.17 9.85 20.12
N ILE A 179 18.29 9.08 19.03
CA ILE A 179 19.06 7.84 18.95
C ILE A 179 20.44 8.12 18.35
#